data_357be81bd4cb8c54d8c1de081a559834
#
_entry.id   357be81bd4cb8c54d8c1de081a559834
#
_cell.length_a   1.000
_cell.length_b   1.000
_cell.length_c   1.000
_cell.angle_alpha   90.00
_cell.angle_beta   90.00
_cell.angle_gamma   90.00
#
_symmetry.space_group_name_H-M   'P 1'
#
loop_
_entity.id
_entity.type
_entity.pdbx_description
1 polymer ?
#
loop_
_entity_poly.entity_id
_entity_poly.type
_entity_poly.pdbx_seq_one_letter_code
_entity_poly.pdbx_strand_id
1 'polypeptide(L)' 'MTEITVDKTLDTVGLRCPESVMLVRKNIRHMNEGEVLLILAGDPATTRDIPSFCQFMEHTLLASETQDTPFKYWVKKGQ' A
#
# COMPACT_ATOMS: atom_id res chain seq x y z
N MET A 1 8.86 10.60 -17.23
CA MET A 1 8.81 10.61 -15.75
C MET A 1 7.38 10.52 -15.31
N THR A 2 7.06 9.48 -14.56
CA THR A 2 5.68 9.26 -14.14
C THR A 2 5.48 9.80 -12.74
N GLU A 3 4.62 10.80 -12.59
CA GLU A 3 4.26 11.31 -11.28
C GLU A 3 2.97 10.65 -10.83
N ILE A 4 3.01 10.07 -9.65
CA ILE A 4 1.84 9.47 -9.04
C ILE A 4 1.31 10.45 -8.01
N THR A 5 0.08 10.89 -8.20
CA THR A 5 -0.58 11.75 -7.24
C THR A 5 -1.03 10.92 -6.05
N VAL A 6 -0.53 11.25 -4.87
CA VAL A 6 -0.87 10.53 -3.64
C VAL A 6 -1.95 11.31 -2.90
N ASP A 7 -3.08 10.66 -2.64
CA ASP A 7 -4.18 11.27 -1.91
C ASP A 7 -4.04 11.08 -0.40
N LYS A 8 -3.41 9.99 0.01
CA LYS A 8 -3.22 9.69 1.42
C LYS A 8 -1.92 8.91 1.62
N THR A 9 -1.25 9.16 2.72
CA THR A 9 -0.03 8.42 3.09
C THR A 9 -0.28 7.67 4.38
N LEU A 10 0.11 6.39 4.40
CA LEU A 10 -0.04 5.53 5.57
C LEU A 10 1.33 5.00 5.99
N ASP A 11 1.73 5.32 7.19
CA ASP A 11 3.00 4.86 7.75
C ASP A 11 2.74 3.59 8.57
N THR A 12 3.27 2.47 8.07
CA THR A 12 3.19 1.19 8.77
C THR A 12 4.56 0.70 9.21
N VAL A 13 5.56 1.58 9.18
CA VAL A 13 6.91 1.25 9.65
C VAL A 13 6.83 0.87 11.13
N GLY A 14 7.44 -0.25 11.48
CA GLY A 14 7.38 -0.77 12.85
C GLY A 14 6.29 -1.81 13.07
N LEU A 15 5.32 -1.89 12.17
CA LEU A 15 4.28 -2.92 12.23
C LEU A 15 4.73 -4.17 11.45
N ARG A 16 4.26 -5.32 11.90
CA ARG A 16 4.54 -6.60 11.26
C ARG A 16 3.27 -7.20 10.70
N CYS A 17 3.44 -8.09 9.70
CA CYS A 17 2.32 -8.85 9.18
C CYS A 17 1.69 -9.68 10.31
N PRO A 18 0.35 -9.70 10.44
CA PRO A 18 -0.63 -9.14 9.48
C PRO A 18 -1.08 -7.71 9.80
N GLU A 19 -0.54 -7.07 10.83
CA GLU A 19 -1.03 -5.77 11.29
C GLU A 19 -0.89 -4.69 10.22
N SER A 20 0.22 -4.68 9.49
CA SER A 20 0.44 -3.69 8.42
C SER A 20 -0.62 -3.80 7.34
N VAL A 21 -0.93 -5.02 6.91
CA VAL A 21 -1.94 -5.27 5.88
C VAL A 21 -3.33 -4.92 6.39
N MET A 22 -3.62 -5.25 7.63
CA MET A 22 -4.91 -4.92 8.24
C MET A 22 -5.14 -3.41 8.28
N LEU A 23 -4.09 -2.66 8.61
CA LEU A 23 -4.18 -1.20 8.65
C LEU A 23 -4.36 -0.62 7.25
N VAL A 24 -3.66 -1.18 6.26
CA VAL A 24 -3.82 -0.78 4.86
C VAL A 24 -5.27 -1.00 4.42
N ARG A 25 -5.81 -2.18 4.72
CA ARG A 25 -7.18 -2.53 4.37
C ARG A 25 -8.17 -1.54 4.98
N LYS A 26 -7.99 -1.22 6.25
CA LYS A 26 -8.87 -0.28 6.94
C LYS A 26 -8.83 1.10 6.28
N ASN A 27 -7.64 1.58 5.95
CA ASN A 27 -7.50 2.90 5.36
C ASN A 27 -8.08 2.95 3.95
N ILE A 28 -7.88 1.91 3.15
CA ILE A 28 -8.43 1.87 1.80
C ILE A 28 -9.96 1.85 1.83
N ARG A 29 -10.56 1.19 2.81
CA ARG A 29 -12.02 1.15 2.95
C ARG A 29 -12.62 2.54 3.08
N HIS A 30 -11.90 3.45 3.70
CA HIS A 30 -12.39 4.82 3.92
C HIS A 30 -12.02 5.77 2.79
N MET A 31 -11.31 5.28 1.78
CA MET A 31 -10.94 6.07 0.62
C MET A 31 -11.99 5.94 -0.47
N ASN A 32 -12.03 6.93 -1.36
CA ASN A 32 -12.88 6.88 -2.52
C ASN A 32 -12.23 6.11 -3.66
N GLU A 33 -13.05 5.52 -4.51
CA GLU A 33 -12.57 4.80 -5.68
C GLU A 33 -11.69 5.71 -6.54
N GLY A 34 -10.53 5.19 -6.94
CA GLY A 34 -9.59 5.95 -7.75
C GLY A 34 -8.55 6.73 -6.96
N GLU A 35 -8.72 6.85 -5.65
CA GLU A 35 -7.72 7.51 -4.81
C GLU A 35 -6.48 6.63 -4.63
N VAL A 36 -5.34 7.28 -4.44
CA VAL A 36 -4.05 6.59 -4.31
C VAL A 36 -3.55 6.69 -2.87
N LEU A 37 -3.19 5.54 -2.33
CA LEU A 37 -2.60 5.43 -0.99
C LEU A 37 -1.11 5.10 -1.11
N LEU A 38 -0.27 5.93 -0.52
CA LEU A 38 1.16 5.62 -0.40
C LEU A 38 1.36 4.90 0.94
N ILE A 39 1.86 3.68 0.88
CA ILE A 39 2.12 2.86 2.06
C ILE A 39 3.61 2.82 2.33
N LEU A 40 3.99 3.17 3.55
CA LEU A 40 5.38 3.05 4.00
C LEU A 40 5.45 1.84 4.93
N ALA A 41 6.36 0.92 4.66
CA ALA A 41 6.46 -0.33 5.42
C ALA A 41 7.92 -0.69 5.69
N GLY A 42 8.16 -1.31 6.85
CA GLY A 42 9.49 -1.78 7.21
C GLY A 42 9.63 -3.29 7.21
N ASP A 43 8.52 -4.01 7.13
CA ASP A 43 8.52 -5.47 7.19
C ASP A 43 8.74 -6.05 5.78
N PRO A 44 9.79 -6.88 5.58
CA PRO A 44 10.02 -7.52 4.27
C PRO A 44 8.85 -8.36 3.77
N ALA A 45 8.01 -8.87 4.66
CA ALA A 45 6.85 -9.66 4.27
C ALA A 45 5.87 -8.84 3.43
N THR A 46 5.88 -7.51 3.56
CA THR A 46 4.99 -6.64 2.78
C THR A 46 5.29 -6.73 1.27
N THR A 47 6.50 -7.09 0.89
CA THR A 47 6.85 -7.24 -0.53
C THR A 47 6.00 -8.31 -1.22
N ARG A 48 5.47 -9.25 -0.44
CA ARG A 48 4.57 -10.29 -0.91
C ARG A 48 3.12 -9.95 -0.57
N ASP A 49 2.90 -9.47 0.65
CA ASP A 49 1.55 -9.29 1.18
C ASP A 49 0.79 -8.14 0.51
N ILE A 50 1.48 -7.03 0.23
CA ILE A 50 0.81 -5.89 -0.40
C ILE A 50 0.36 -6.20 -1.83
N PRO A 51 1.22 -6.77 -2.71
CA PRO A 51 0.76 -7.17 -4.04
C PRO A 51 -0.38 -8.18 -4.00
N SER A 52 -0.30 -9.16 -3.09
CA SER A 52 -1.35 -10.17 -2.94
C SER A 52 -2.66 -9.53 -2.50
N PHE A 53 -2.60 -8.61 -1.54
CA PHE A 53 -3.77 -7.89 -1.06
C PHE A 53 -4.42 -7.11 -2.20
N CYS A 54 -3.61 -6.40 -2.99
CA CYS A 54 -4.13 -5.61 -4.12
C CYS A 54 -4.84 -6.51 -5.12
N GLN A 55 -4.26 -7.64 -5.46
CA GLN A 55 -4.86 -8.57 -6.39
C GLN A 55 -6.15 -9.16 -5.84
N PHE A 56 -6.13 -9.56 -4.58
CA PHE A 56 -7.29 -10.18 -3.93
C PHE A 56 -8.46 -9.22 -3.80
N MET A 57 -8.19 -7.97 -3.47
CA MET A 57 -9.22 -6.95 -3.24
C MET A 57 -9.51 -6.11 -4.48
N GLU A 58 -8.91 -6.45 -5.60
CA GLU A 58 -9.11 -5.77 -6.89
C GLU A 58 -8.70 -4.30 -6.86
N HIS A 59 -7.63 -4.01 -6.13
CA HIS A 59 -6.98 -2.71 -6.18
C HIS A 59 -5.80 -2.77 -7.13
N THR A 60 -5.30 -1.61 -7.54
CA THR A 60 -4.18 -1.54 -8.47
C THR A 60 -2.92 -1.10 -7.74
N LEU A 61 -1.87 -1.92 -7.79
CA LEU A 61 -0.56 -1.53 -7.30
C LEU A 61 0.15 -0.77 -8.42
N LEU A 62 0.16 0.56 -8.31
CA LEU A 62 0.71 1.42 -9.37
C LEU A 62 2.23 1.34 -9.43
N ALA A 63 2.88 1.29 -8.28
CA ALA A 63 4.33 1.24 -8.21
C ALA A 63 4.76 0.71 -6.85
N SER A 64 6.01 0.27 -6.76
CA SER A 64 6.59 -0.14 -5.49
C SER A 64 8.09 0.12 -5.50
N GLU A 65 8.62 0.50 -4.33
CA GLU A 65 10.06 0.63 -4.12
C GLU A 65 10.42 -0.23 -2.92
N THR A 66 11.13 -1.33 -3.18
CA THR A 66 11.45 -2.31 -2.14
C THR A 66 12.94 -2.58 -2.01
N GLN A 67 13.78 -1.72 -2.60
CA GLN A 67 15.24 -1.89 -2.50
C GLN A 67 15.79 -1.40 -1.18
N ASP A 68 15.21 -0.32 -0.65
CA ASP A 68 15.62 0.27 0.62
C ASP A 68 14.42 0.43 1.54
N THR A 69 14.69 0.47 2.85
CA THR A 69 13.66 0.79 3.82
C THR A 69 13.57 2.30 4.04
N PRO A 70 12.39 2.85 4.25
CA PRO A 70 11.11 2.13 4.25
C PRO A 70 10.69 1.73 2.83
N PHE A 71 10.07 0.56 2.73
CA PHE A 71 9.48 0.13 1.46
C PHE A 71 8.29 1.01 1.16
N LYS A 72 8.08 1.32 -0.12
CA LYS A 72 6.99 2.19 -0.55
C LYS A 72 6.11 1.47 -1.56
N TYR A 73 4.80 1.62 -1.38
CA TYR A 73 3.82 1.03 -2.28
C TYR A 73 2.76 2.08 -2.60
N TRP A 74 2.50 2.27 -3.90
CA TRP A 74 1.46 3.19 -4.38
C TRP A 74 0.28 2.35 -4.85
N VAL A 75 -0.79 2.37 -4.08
CA VAL A 75 -1.98 1.55 -4.34
C VAL A 75 -3.15 2.45 -4.68
N LYS A 76 -3.77 2.18 -5.83
CA LYS A 76 -4.97 2.88 -6.26
C LYS A 76 -6.18 2.04 -5.89
N LYS A 77 -7.14 2.66 -5.21
CA LYS A 77 -8.36 1.96 -4.82
C LYS A 77 -9.19 1.62 -6.05
N GLY A 78 -9.48 0.33 -6.23
CA GLY A 78 -10.26 -0.15 -7.37
C GLY A 78 -11.75 -0.28 -7.08
N GLN A 79 -12.09 -0.44 -5.80
CA GLN A 79 -13.50 -0.61 -5.40
C GLN A 79 -13.78 0.06 -4.08
#